data_6ee99bb844e92a6991a46a57a46493b8
#
_entry.id   6ee99bb844e92a6991a46a57a46493b8
#
_cell.length_a   1.000
_cell.length_b   1.000
_cell.length_c   1.000
_cell.angle_alpha   90.00
_cell.angle_beta   90.00
_cell.angle_gamma   90.00
#
_symmetry.space_group_name_H-M   'P 1'
#
loop_
_entity.id
_entity.type
_entity.pdbx_description
1 polymer ?
#
loop_
_entity_poly.entity_id
_entity_poly.type
_entity_poly.pdbx_seq_one_letter_code
_entity_poly.pdbx_strand_id
1 'polypeptide(L)'
;MDSLEPKKLALIRILQILEQYTDSDHPMTHDEIVKKLYLFYNITVERKAIGRNIALLVDAGYDIETTKKGSYLNSRLFEDSELRLLSDSVLASRHISASHSKNLIKKIASLSNKYFKAHIKNVVSVNDWSKTENIALFYNIEIIDEAIEKDLRIKFEYNKYGTDKKLHRSASHVASPYQMILHNQHYFLMAFQEKWKHMRYFRLDRITNIELSEETTTPLRSIDGYKNGIDYKRFSSALPYMFSDDPEKITFSIDGEWMVDHIVDWFGFGFTIDHKEGQILITVNASPNAMEYWAMQYLNNIEVIFPLSLRERIANNVKVAHEKYKGETV
;
A
#
# COMPACT_ATOMS: atom_id res chain seq x y z
N MET A 1 -23.90 -4.41 -40.13
CA MET A 1 -24.91 -3.34 -39.99
C MET A 1 -24.62 -2.62 -38.70
N ASP A 2 -23.88 -1.49 -38.76
CA ASP A 2 -23.66 -0.65 -37.58
C ASP A 2 -24.99 -0.03 -37.20
N SER A 3 -25.51 -0.41 -36.03
CA SER A 3 -26.73 0.20 -35.50
C SER A 3 -26.44 1.65 -35.17
N LEU A 4 -27.17 2.59 -35.81
CA LEU A 4 -27.14 4.01 -35.48
C LEU A 4 -27.43 4.16 -33.98
N GLU A 5 -26.48 4.66 -33.20
CA GLU A 5 -26.74 4.96 -31.79
C GLU A 5 -27.91 5.97 -31.67
N PRO A 6 -28.85 5.75 -30.73
CA PRO A 6 -30.00 6.66 -30.60
C PRO A 6 -29.53 8.08 -30.25
N LYS A 7 -30.08 9.09 -30.88
CA LYS A 7 -29.82 10.53 -30.58
C LYS A 7 -30.00 10.90 -29.11
N LYS A 8 -30.78 10.12 -28.35
CA LYS A 8 -30.95 10.25 -26.88
C LYS A 8 -29.63 10.05 -26.10
N LEU A 9 -28.67 9.31 -26.66
CA LEU A 9 -27.34 9.12 -26.03
C LEU A 9 -26.40 10.30 -26.26
N ALA A 10 -26.75 11.28 -27.09
CA ALA A 10 -25.87 12.40 -27.43
C ALA A 10 -25.38 13.15 -26.19
N LEU A 11 -26.23 13.38 -25.17
CA LEU A 11 -25.86 14.06 -23.93
C LEU A 11 -24.71 13.32 -23.20
N ILE A 12 -24.87 12.02 -23.01
CA ILE A 12 -23.85 11.18 -22.33
C ILE A 12 -22.57 11.15 -23.15
N ARG A 13 -22.67 11.05 -24.49
CA ARG A 13 -21.49 11.00 -25.38
C ARG A 13 -20.75 12.33 -25.44
N ILE A 14 -21.46 13.46 -25.35
CA ILE A 14 -20.83 14.78 -25.21
C ILE A 14 -20.03 14.86 -23.92
N LEU A 15 -20.62 14.43 -22.80
CA LEU A 15 -19.89 14.38 -21.51
C LEU A 15 -18.62 13.54 -21.65
N GLN A 16 -18.71 12.32 -22.19
CA GLN A 16 -17.55 11.43 -22.37
C GLN A 16 -16.47 12.05 -23.28
N ILE A 17 -16.88 12.80 -24.32
CA ILE A 17 -15.92 13.53 -25.17
C ILE A 17 -15.24 14.63 -24.38
N LEU A 18 -15.98 15.41 -23.58
CA LEU A 18 -15.39 16.46 -22.72
C LEU A 18 -14.45 15.86 -21.67
N GLU A 19 -14.84 14.78 -21.01
CA GLU A 19 -14.00 14.06 -20.03
C GLU A 19 -12.68 13.58 -20.64
N GLN A 20 -12.72 13.00 -21.83
CA GLN A 20 -11.55 12.37 -22.44
C GLN A 20 -10.65 13.31 -23.22
N TYR A 21 -11.19 14.38 -23.78
CA TYR A 21 -10.49 15.17 -24.79
C TYR A 21 -10.35 16.65 -24.46
N THR A 22 -10.79 17.10 -23.28
CA THR A 22 -10.69 18.51 -22.91
C THR A 22 -10.05 18.74 -21.54
N ASP A 23 -9.45 19.88 -21.38
CA ASP A 23 -8.99 20.55 -20.17
C ASP A 23 -8.85 22.04 -20.45
N SER A 24 -8.34 22.84 -19.50
CA SER A 24 -8.16 24.30 -19.66
C SER A 24 -7.24 24.68 -20.84
N ASP A 25 -6.27 23.82 -21.16
CA ASP A 25 -5.32 24.04 -22.26
C ASP A 25 -5.87 23.53 -23.61
N HIS A 26 -6.85 22.62 -23.57
CA HIS A 26 -7.42 21.95 -24.74
C HIS A 26 -8.94 22.07 -24.79
N PRO A 27 -9.49 23.30 -24.82
CA PRO A 27 -10.93 23.50 -24.99
C PRO A 27 -11.36 23.03 -26.41
N MET A 28 -12.59 22.56 -26.55
CA MET A 28 -13.11 22.00 -27.78
C MET A 28 -14.30 22.81 -28.29
N THR A 29 -14.27 23.20 -29.55
CA THR A 29 -15.39 23.89 -30.20
C THR A 29 -16.58 22.97 -30.42
N HIS A 30 -17.80 23.55 -30.56
CA HIS A 30 -19.00 22.75 -30.82
C HIS A 30 -18.87 21.94 -32.12
N ASP A 31 -18.19 22.48 -33.15
CA ASP A 31 -17.99 21.79 -34.43
C ASP A 31 -17.05 20.57 -34.25
N GLU A 32 -16.04 20.68 -33.44
CA GLU A 32 -15.16 19.54 -33.10
C GLU A 32 -15.89 18.46 -32.29
N ILE A 33 -16.78 18.85 -31.37
CA ILE A 33 -17.62 17.91 -30.64
C ILE A 33 -18.58 17.18 -31.60
N VAL A 34 -19.21 17.90 -32.54
CA VAL A 34 -20.06 17.29 -33.59
C VAL A 34 -19.27 16.27 -34.41
N LYS A 35 -18.06 16.63 -34.85
CA LYS A 35 -17.19 15.73 -35.63
C LYS A 35 -16.84 14.46 -34.82
N LYS A 36 -16.54 14.61 -33.54
CA LYS A 36 -16.22 13.44 -32.66
C LYS A 36 -17.43 12.57 -32.39
N LEU A 37 -18.60 13.16 -32.17
CA LEU A 37 -19.85 12.40 -32.02
C LEU A 37 -20.14 11.55 -33.26
N TYR A 38 -19.93 12.11 -34.44
CA TYR A 38 -20.09 11.35 -35.66
C TYR A 38 -19.02 10.27 -35.82
N LEU A 39 -17.74 10.63 -35.63
CA LEU A 39 -16.61 9.71 -35.83
C LEU A 39 -16.61 8.52 -34.89
N PHE A 40 -16.91 8.75 -33.60
CA PHE A 40 -16.78 7.70 -32.59
C PHE A 40 -18.08 6.95 -32.33
N TYR A 41 -19.22 7.59 -32.54
CA TYR A 41 -20.51 7.03 -32.11
C TYR A 41 -21.56 7.04 -33.25
N ASN A 42 -21.21 7.50 -34.43
CA ASN A 42 -22.12 7.63 -35.57
C ASN A 42 -23.40 8.44 -35.22
N ILE A 43 -23.27 9.44 -34.34
CA ILE A 43 -24.35 10.32 -33.92
C ILE A 43 -24.26 11.63 -34.68
N THR A 44 -25.32 11.99 -35.40
CA THR A 44 -25.44 13.27 -36.10
C THR A 44 -26.36 14.19 -35.30
N VAL A 45 -25.82 15.35 -34.91
CA VAL A 45 -26.54 16.41 -34.19
C VAL A 45 -26.19 17.78 -34.78
N GLU A 46 -27.09 18.75 -34.68
CA GLU A 46 -26.82 20.12 -35.09
C GLU A 46 -25.89 20.80 -34.05
N ARG A 47 -25.05 21.73 -34.53
CA ARG A 47 -24.14 22.53 -33.67
C ARG A 47 -24.89 23.21 -32.51
N LYS A 48 -26.10 23.76 -32.75
CA LYS A 48 -26.93 24.38 -31.70
C LYS A 48 -27.36 23.41 -30.61
N ALA A 49 -27.49 22.12 -30.93
CA ALA A 49 -27.83 21.10 -29.96
C ALA A 49 -26.67 20.83 -28.99
N ILE A 50 -25.41 21.00 -29.39
CA ILE A 50 -24.26 20.87 -28.51
C ILE A 50 -24.34 21.88 -27.37
N GLY A 51 -24.57 23.16 -27.65
CA GLY A 51 -24.69 24.19 -26.61
C GLY A 51 -25.83 23.91 -25.62
N ARG A 52 -27.00 23.43 -26.13
CA ARG A 52 -28.11 23.04 -25.23
C ARG A 52 -27.75 21.85 -24.36
N ASN A 53 -27.07 20.84 -24.87
CA ASN A 53 -26.63 19.68 -24.10
C ASN A 53 -25.56 20.08 -23.05
N ILE A 54 -24.64 20.97 -23.39
CA ILE A 54 -23.65 21.49 -22.44
C ILE A 54 -24.36 22.25 -21.31
N ALA A 55 -25.35 23.10 -21.62
CA ALA A 55 -26.12 23.79 -20.58
C ALA A 55 -26.84 22.79 -19.65
N LEU A 56 -27.44 21.73 -20.20
CA LEU A 56 -28.06 20.67 -19.38
C LEU A 56 -27.05 19.93 -18.50
N LEU A 57 -25.81 19.72 -18.98
CA LEU A 57 -24.75 19.12 -18.16
C LEU A 57 -24.33 20.05 -17.01
N VAL A 58 -24.21 21.36 -17.29
CA VAL A 58 -23.93 22.38 -16.26
C VAL A 58 -25.06 22.41 -15.22
N ASP A 59 -26.32 22.41 -15.65
CA ASP A 59 -27.49 22.35 -14.77
C ASP A 59 -27.50 21.04 -13.93
N ALA A 60 -26.96 19.95 -14.47
CA ALA A 60 -26.78 18.68 -13.77
C ALA A 60 -25.58 18.65 -12.81
N GLY A 61 -24.83 19.76 -12.69
CA GLY A 61 -23.73 19.90 -11.73
C GLY A 61 -22.33 19.61 -12.29
N TYR A 62 -22.17 19.42 -13.60
CA TYR A 62 -20.85 19.29 -14.20
C TYR A 62 -20.19 20.67 -14.38
N ASP A 63 -18.96 20.79 -13.89
CA ASP A 63 -18.18 22.02 -14.00
C ASP A 63 -17.58 22.15 -15.42
N ILE A 64 -18.38 22.67 -16.36
CA ILE A 64 -17.99 22.88 -17.75
C ILE A 64 -17.85 24.37 -18.00
N GLU A 65 -16.64 24.79 -18.34
CA GLU A 65 -16.36 26.16 -18.74
C GLU A 65 -16.44 26.32 -20.28
N THR A 66 -16.98 27.46 -20.71
CA THR A 66 -17.04 27.85 -22.14
C THR A 66 -16.31 29.12 -22.35
N THR A 67 -15.30 29.08 -23.20
CA THR A 67 -14.46 30.22 -23.61
C THR A 67 -14.63 30.54 -25.08
N LYS A 68 -13.97 31.58 -25.57
CA LYS A 68 -13.91 31.90 -27.02
C LYS A 68 -13.26 30.79 -27.82
N LYS A 69 -12.43 29.94 -27.22
CA LYS A 69 -11.72 28.82 -27.86
C LYS A 69 -12.55 27.53 -27.88
N GLY A 70 -13.58 27.41 -27.04
CA GLY A 70 -14.41 26.23 -26.92
C GLY A 70 -14.80 25.94 -25.48
N SER A 71 -15.44 24.78 -25.25
CA SER A 71 -15.86 24.30 -23.96
C SER A 71 -14.92 23.20 -23.48
N TYR A 72 -14.73 23.10 -22.15
CA TYR A 72 -13.96 22.04 -21.53
C TYR A 72 -14.52 21.70 -20.15
N LEU A 73 -14.28 20.48 -19.71
CA LEU A 73 -14.59 20.04 -18.35
C LEU A 73 -13.47 20.56 -17.44
N ASN A 74 -13.82 21.47 -16.53
CA ASN A 74 -12.88 22.17 -15.65
C ASN A 74 -12.45 21.30 -14.47
N SER A 75 -13.40 20.72 -13.75
CA SER A 75 -13.11 19.83 -12.62
C SER A 75 -13.51 18.38 -12.90
N ARG A 76 -12.79 17.46 -12.31
CA ARG A 76 -13.03 16.01 -12.33
C ARG A 76 -13.12 15.48 -10.92
N LEU A 77 -13.51 14.20 -10.77
CA LEU A 77 -13.56 13.54 -9.47
C LEU A 77 -12.19 13.55 -8.76
N PHE A 78 -11.11 13.47 -9.54
CA PHE A 78 -9.74 13.55 -9.06
C PHE A 78 -8.96 14.55 -9.88
N GLU A 79 -8.10 15.32 -9.21
CA GLU A 79 -7.08 16.13 -9.86
C GLU A 79 -5.95 15.25 -10.43
N ASP A 80 -5.26 15.73 -11.46
CA ASP A 80 -4.17 14.98 -12.10
C ASP A 80 -3.03 14.67 -11.11
N SER A 81 -2.75 15.54 -10.16
CA SER A 81 -1.78 15.32 -9.07
C SER A 81 -2.18 14.18 -8.14
N GLU A 82 -3.47 14.03 -7.83
CA GLU A 82 -4.01 12.96 -7.00
C GLU A 82 -3.95 11.62 -7.73
N LEU A 83 -4.38 11.58 -9.00
CA LEU A 83 -4.25 10.38 -9.84
C LEU A 83 -2.79 9.97 -10.04
N ARG A 84 -1.88 10.94 -10.10
CA ARG A 84 -0.45 10.71 -10.12
C ARG A 84 0.01 10.02 -8.85
N LEU A 85 -0.33 10.56 -7.67
CA LEU A 85 0.02 9.98 -6.38
C LEU A 85 -0.51 8.55 -6.24
N LEU A 86 -1.76 8.30 -6.65
CA LEU A 86 -2.34 6.95 -6.67
C LEU A 86 -1.57 6.00 -7.59
N SER A 87 -1.20 6.47 -8.80
CA SER A 87 -0.42 5.68 -9.75
C SER A 87 0.98 5.35 -9.24
N ASP A 88 1.67 6.32 -8.63
CA ASP A 88 2.99 6.16 -8.05
C ASP A 88 2.95 5.20 -6.84
N SER A 89 1.89 5.27 -6.02
CA SER A 89 1.65 4.33 -4.91
C SER A 89 1.48 2.89 -5.39
N VAL A 90 0.71 2.66 -6.46
CA VAL A 90 0.57 1.34 -7.10
C VAL A 90 1.89 0.88 -7.70
N LEU A 91 2.65 1.79 -8.32
CA LEU A 91 3.94 1.50 -8.92
C LEU A 91 4.97 1.08 -7.86
N ALA A 92 5.04 1.79 -6.74
CA ALA A 92 5.96 1.52 -5.62
C ALA A 92 5.59 0.25 -4.81
N SER A 93 4.35 -0.22 -4.92
CA SER A 93 3.83 -1.33 -4.13
C SER A 93 4.53 -2.65 -4.47
N ARG A 94 5.09 -3.33 -3.46
CA ARG A 94 5.77 -4.62 -3.62
C ARG A 94 4.82 -5.82 -3.60
N HIS A 95 3.64 -5.65 -3.01
CA HIS A 95 2.65 -6.72 -2.86
C HIS A 95 1.72 -6.87 -4.08
N ILE A 96 1.77 -5.94 -5.03
CA ILE A 96 1.00 -6.01 -6.28
C ILE A 96 1.93 -6.50 -7.40
N SER A 97 1.53 -7.54 -8.12
CA SER A 97 2.33 -8.05 -9.24
C SER A 97 2.51 -6.99 -10.34
N ALA A 98 3.58 -7.08 -11.13
CA ALA A 98 3.86 -6.12 -12.19
C ALA A 98 2.71 -6.02 -13.21
N SER A 99 2.07 -7.14 -13.56
CA SER A 99 0.93 -7.18 -14.47
C SER A 99 -0.30 -6.47 -13.91
N HIS A 100 -0.64 -6.72 -12.64
CA HIS A 100 -1.74 -6.02 -11.95
C HIS A 100 -1.46 -4.54 -11.76
N SER A 101 -0.23 -4.15 -11.38
CA SER A 101 0.16 -2.74 -11.29
C SER A 101 -0.07 -2.01 -12.60
N LYS A 102 0.36 -2.59 -13.73
CA LYS A 102 0.16 -2.02 -15.07
C LYS A 102 -1.33 -1.85 -15.40
N ASN A 103 -2.16 -2.82 -15.04
CA ASN A 103 -3.60 -2.76 -15.30
C ASN A 103 -4.29 -1.72 -14.40
N LEU A 104 -3.95 -1.64 -13.11
CA LEU A 104 -4.48 -0.63 -12.18
C LEU A 104 -4.09 0.78 -12.61
N ILE A 105 -2.84 1.02 -12.96
CA ILE A 105 -2.37 2.33 -13.45
C ILE A 105 -3.13 2.73 -14.72
N LYS A 106 -3.41 1.80 -15.64
CA LYS A 106 -4.26 2.08 -16.80
C LYS A 106 -5.68 2.49 -16.42
N LYS A 107 -6.29 1.82 -15.42
CA LYS A 107 -7.62 2.18 -14.93
C LYS A 107 -7.60 3.55 -14.25
N ILE A 108 -6.62 3.83 -13.40
CA ILE A 108 -6.43 5.15 -12.76
C ILE A 108 -6.29 6.23 -13.84
N ALA A 109 -5.43 6.02 -14.83
CA ALA A 109 -5.23 6.97 -15.93
C ALA A 109 -6.49 7.17 -16.79
N SER A 110 -7.44 6.24 -16.79
CA SER A 110 -8.71 6.40 -17.51
C SER A 110 -9.72 7.30 -16.81
N LEU A 111 -9.47 7.65 -15.53
CA LEU A 111 -10.28 8.62 -14.76
C LEU A 111 -9.97 10.08 -15.12
N SER A 112 -8.86 10.34 -15.82
CA SER A 112 -8.54 11.64 -16.40
C SER A 112 -8.61 11.61 -17.93
N ASN A 113 -8.18 12.70 -18.55
CA ASN A 113 -8.18 12.85 -19.99
C ASN A 113 -6.96 12.18 -20.69
N LYS A 114 -6.94 12.22 -22.01
CA LYS A 114 -5.85 11.62 -22.80
C LYS A 114 -4.48 12.30 -22.59
N TYR A 115 -4.45 13.52 -22.09
CA TYR A 115 -3.21 14.30 -21.90
C TYR A 115 -2.49 13.88 -20.63
N PHE A 116 -3.21 13.44 -19.59
CA PHE A 116 -2.64 12.92 -18.35
C PHE A 116 -1.65 11.76 -18.57
N LYS A 117 -1.89 10.91 -19.56
CA LYS A 117 -1.03 9.74 -19.85
C LYS A 117 0.44 10.09 -20.13
N ALA A 118 0.72 11.32 -20.56
CA ALA A 118 2.10 11.76 -20.85
C ALA A 118 2.92 11.95 -19.55
N HIS A 119 2.29 12.28 -18.45
CA HIS A 119 2.97 12.59 -17.17
C HIS A 119 3.36 11.35 -16.37
N ILE A 120 2.68 10.22 -16.52
CA ILE A 120 2.97 8.97 -15.80
C ILE A 120 4.33 8.38 -16.18
N LYS A 121 4.86 8.69 -17.35
CA LYS A 121 6.12 8.13 -17.86
C LYS A 121 7.39 8.62 -17.12
N ASN A 122 7.28 9.65 -16.30
CA ASN A 122 8.42 10.31 -15.66
C ASN A 122 8.84 9.68 -14.33
N VAL A 123 8.12 8.66 -13.84
CA VAL A 123 8.47 7.94 -12.62
C VAL A 123 8.77 6.48 -12.95
N VAL A 124 9.92 6.02 -12.48
CA VAL A 124 10.36 4.63 -12.61
C VAL A 124 10.43 4.02 -11.21
N SER A 125 9.78 2.90 -11.00
CA SER A 125 9.94 2.16 -9.76
C SER A 125 11.24 1.37 -9.78
N VAL A 126 12.08 1.60 -8.79
CA VAL A 126 13.28 0.78 -8.54
C VAL A 126 12.89 -0.63 -8.04
N ASN A 127 11.61 -0.82 -7.69
CA ASN A 127 11.10 -2.05 -7.07
C ASN A 127 10.45 -3.04 -8.04
N ASP A 128 10.47 -2.79 -9.36
CA ASP A 128 9.84 -3.69 -10.34
C ASP A 128 10.36 -5.12 -10.30
N TRP A 129 11.61 -5.29 -9.90
CA TRP A 129 12.29 -6.59 -9.72
C TRP A 129 11.97 -7.31 -8.40
N SER A 130 11.35 -6.62 -7.44
CA SER A 130 11.02 -7.17 -6.12
C SER A 130 9.51 -7.33 -5.88
N LYS A 131 8.69 -7.16 -6.94
CA LYS A 131 7.25 -7.38 -6.86
C LYS A 131 6.93 -8.86 -6.68
N THR A 132 5.86 -9.12 -5.93
CA THR A 132 5.38 -10.50 -5.75
C THR A 132 4.92 -11.11 -7.08
N GLU A 133 5.12 -12.41 -7.24
CA GLU A 133 4.52 -13.20 -8.32
C GLU A 133 3.14 -13.77 -7.95
N ASN A 134 2.71 -13.60 -6.68
CA ASN A 134 1.43 -14.09 -6.22
C ASN A 134 0.28 -13.25 -6.78
N ILE A 135 -0.40 -13.77 -7.76
CA ILE A 135 -1.58 -13.14 -8.40
C ILE A 135 -2.85 -13.27 -7.54
N ALA A 136 -2.84 -14.13 -6.53
CA ALA A 136 -4.00 -14.39 -5.66
C ALA A 136 -4.17 -13.32 -4.56
N LEU A 137 -3.32 -12.29 -4.49
CA LEU A 137 -3.38 -11.30 -3.43
C LEU A 137 -4.77 -10.69 -3.26
N PHE A 138 -5.40 -10.24 -4.34
CA PHE A 138 -6.72 -9.61 -4.29
C PHE A 138 -7.80 -10.58 -3.82
N TYR A 139 -7.74 -11.81 -4.29
CA TYR A 139 -8.62 -12.88 -3.82
C TYR A 139 -8.39 -13.17 -2.33
N ASN A 140 -7.12 -13.21 -1.88
CA ASN A 140 -6.81 -13.39 -0.47
C ASN A 140 -7.40 -12.27 0.39
N ILE A 141 -7.34 -11.02 -0.07
CA ILE A 141 -7.92 -9.87 0.63
C ILE A 141 -9.44 -10.05 0.77
N GLU A 142 -10.15 -10.39 -0.32
CA GLU A 142 -11.61 -10.58 -0.31
C GLU A 142 -12.03 -11.68 0.66
N ILE A 143 -11.36 -12.83 0.66
CA ILE A 143 -11.66 -13.93 1.58
C ILE A 143 -11.36 -13.57 3.04
N ILE A 144 -10.28 -12.83 3.28
CA ILE A 144 -9.92 -12.38 4.64
C ILE A 144 -10.94 -11.36 5.15
N ASP A 145 -11.36 -10.40 4.32
CA ASP A 145 -12.39 -9.42 4.68
C ASP A 145 -13.70 -10.13 5.04
N GLU A 146 -14.14 -11.07 4.18
CA GLU A 146 -15.34 -11.86 4.43
C GLU A 146 -15.25 -12.68 5.73
N ALA A 147 -14.06 -13.26 6.00
CA ALA A 147 -13.81 -14.02 7.23
C ALA A 147 -13.90 -13.16 8.48
N ILE A 148 -13.34 -11.93 8.42
CA ILE A 148 -13.40 -10.97 9.53
C ILE A 148 -14.83 -10.49 9.77
N GLU A 149 -15.58 -10.15 8.71
CA GLU A 149 -16.95 -9.69 8.81
C GLU A 149 -17.90 -10.77 9.38
N LYS A 150 -17.66 -12.05 9.05
CA LYS A 150 -18.50 -13.16 9.48
C LYS A 150 -18.01 -13.85 10.75
N ASP A 151 -16.94 -13.36 11.37
CA ASP A 151 -16.29 -14.01 12.51
C ASP A 151 -15.94 -15.49 12.26
N LEU A 152 -15.48 -15.82 11.05
CA LEU A 152 -15.09 -17.15 10.63
C LEU A 152 -13.57 -17.34 10.60
N ARG A 153 -13.11 -18.55 10.91
CA ARG A 153 -11.72 -18.94 10.70
C ARG A 153 -11.41 -19.09 9.23
N ILE A 154 -10.12 -19.02 8.94
CA ILE A 154 -9.59 -19.31 7.61
C ILE A 154 -8.62 -20.49 7.67
N LYS A 155 -8.57 -21.25 6.57
CA LYS A 155 -7.55 -22.29 6.30
C LYS A 155 -6.73 -21.82 5.13
N PHE A 156 -5.41 -21.92 5.22
CA PHE A 156 -4.52 -21.50 4.14
C PHE A 156 -3.17 -22.22 4.18
N GLU A 157 -2.48 -22.20 3.07
CA GLU A 157 -1.08 -22.60 2.97
C GLU A 157 -0.18 -21.38 3.04
N TYR A 158 0.88 -21.46 3.84
CA TYR A 158 1.88 -20.42 3.97
C TYR A 158 3.18 -20.86 3.32
N ASN A 159 3.76 -19.98 2.49
CA ASN A 159 4.92 -20.28 1.67
C ASN A 159 6.14 -19.48 2.13
N LYS A 160 7.34 -20.02 1.85
CA LYS A 160 8.63 -19.37 2.05
C LYS A 160 9.46 -19.49 0.77
N TYR A 161 10.30 -18.50 0.53
CA TYR A 161 11.26 -18.56 -0.57
C TYR A 161 12.37 -19.60 -0.26
N GLY A 162 12.65 -20.46 -1.21
CA GLY A 162 13.81 -21.34 -1.21
C GLY A 162 15.03 -20.65 -1.83
N THR A 163 16.15 -21.38 -1.86
CA THR A 163 17.41 -20.93 -2.52
C THR A 163 17.26 -20.78 -4.04
N ASP A 164 16.26 -21.43 -4.62
CA ASP A 164 15.85 -21.32 -6.03
C ASP A 164 15.02 -20.03 -6.30
N LYS A 165 14.83 -19.18 -5.30
CA LYS A 165 14.03 -17.94 -5.33
C LYS A 165 12.53 -18.14 -5.60
N LYS A 166 12.02 -19.37 -5.52
CA LYS A 166 10.61 -19.71 -5.67
C LYS A 166 9.93 -19.89 -4.32
N LEU A 167 8.61 -19.67 -4.31
CA LEU A 167 7.80 -19.94 -3.13
C LEU A 167 7.54 -21.43 -3.01
N HIS A 168 7.87 -22.00 -1.85
CA HIS A 168 7.61 -23.38 -1.48
C HIS A 168 6.68 -23.43 -0.27
N ARG A 169 5.76 -24.39 -0.28
CA ARG A 169 4.88 -24.63 0.86
C ARG A 169 5.70 -24.92 2.10
N SER A 170 5.50 -24.11 3.13
CA SER A 170 6.15 -24.28 4.45
C SER A 170 5.24 -24.99 5.44
N ALA A 171 3.97 -24.57 5.52
CA ALA A 171 2.99 -25.13 6.45
C ALA A 171 1.55 -24.79 6.03
N SER A 172 0.60 -25.59 6.53
CA SER A 172 -0.83 -25.24 6.53
C SER A 172 -1.24 -24.68 7.88
N HIS A 173 -2.12 -23.69 7.85
CA HIS A 173 -2.60 -23.00 9.04
C HIS A 173 -4.12 -22.97 9.06
N VAL A 174 -4.66 -23.06 10.28
CA VAL A 174 -6.02 -22.67 10.63
C VAL A 174 -5.88 -21.51 11.62
N ALA A 175 -6.50 -20.38 11.31
CA ALA A 175 -6.34 -19.17 12.11
C ALA A 175 -7.64 -18.36 12.17
N SER A 176 -7.81 -17.64 13.27
CA SER A 176 -8.84 -16.62 13.48
C SER A 176 -8.31 -15.27 13.00
N PRO A 177 -8.77 -14.72 11.86
CA PRO A 177 -8.33 -13.44 11.35
C PRO A 177 -8.98 -12.28 12.10
N TYR A 178 -8.24 -11.17 12.33
CA TYR A 178 -8.79 -9.99 13.01
C TYR A 178 -8.53 -8.70 12.27
N GLN A 179 -7.37 -8.54 11.64
CA GLN A 179 -7.00 -7.28 11.00
C GLN A 179 -5.98 -7.49 9.88
N MET A 180 -6.17 -6.79 8.77
CA MET A 180 -5.11 -6.58 7.78
C MET A 180 -4.32 -5.30 8.09
N ILE A 181 -2.99 -5.37 8.00
CA ILE A 181 -2.06 -4.30 8.35
C ILE A 181 -1.15 -4.07 7.14
N LEU A 182 -1.09 -2.83 6.66
CA LEU A 182 -0.12 -2.43 5.65
C LEU A 182 1.13 -1.87 6.35
N HIS A 183 2.27 -2.55 6.17
CA HIS A 183 3.54 -2.15 6.75
C HIS A 183 4.69 -2.43 5.78
N ASN A 184 5.61 -1.47 5.64
CA ASN A 184 6.76 -1.59 4.72
C ASN A 184 6.38 -2.13 3.34
N GLN A 185 5.32 -1.58 2.74
CA GLN A 185 4.81 -1.96 1.41
C GLN A 185 4.35 -3.43 1.29
N HIS A 186 4.05 -4.09 2.40
CA HIS A 186 3.46 -5.43 2.44
C HIS A 186 2.19 -5.46 3.27
N TYR A 187 1.20 -6.23 2.83
CA TYR A 187 0.05 -6.57 3.65
C TYR A 187 0.39 -7.73 4.57
N PHE A 188 0.05 -7.56 5.84
CA PHE A 188 0.12 -8.58 6.87
C PHE A 188 -1.27 -8.87 7.40
N LEU A 189 -1.57 -10.13 7.59
CA LEU A 189 -2.74 -10.58 8.33
C LEU A 189 -2.34 -10.80 9.79
N MET A 190 -2.97 -10.07 10.70
CA MET A 190 -2.95 -10.37 12.12
C MET A 190 -4.00 -11.45 12.40
N ALA A 191 -3.55 -12.61 12.82
CA ALA A 191 -4.43 -13.74 13.09
C ALA A 191 -3.94 -14.57 14.28
N PHE A 192 -4.90 -15.10 15.05
CA PHE A 192 -4.60 -16.03 16.12
C PHE A 192 -4.50 -17.44 15.57
N GLN A 193 -3.36 -18.05 15.81
CA GLN A 193 -3.07 -19.39 15.31
C GLN A 193 -3.60 -20.43 16.27
N GLU A 194 -4.66 -21.12 15.88
CA GLU A 194 -5.42 -22.04 16.73
C GLU A 194 -4.58 -23.19 17.30
N LYS A 195 -3.67 -23.73 16.49
CA LYS A 195 -2.81 -24.85 16.91
C LYS A 195 -1.81 -24.45 18.00
N TRP A 196 -1.21 -23.25 17.87
CA TRP A 196 -0.11 -22.81 18.73
C TRP A 196 -0.55 -21.81 19.81
N LYS A 197 -1.83 -21.42 19.78
CA LYS A 197 -2.45 -20.51 20.76
C LYS A 197 -1.70 -19.19 20.94
N HIS A 198 -1.22 -18.61 19.85
CA HIS A 198 -0.59 -17.29 19.86
C HIS A 198 -0.94 -16.45 18.64
N MET A 199 -0.86 -15.11 18.78
CA MET A 199 -1.05 -14.16 17.70
C MET A 199 0.15 -14.20 16.74
N ARG A 200 -0.12 -14.13 15.42
CA ARG A 200 0.90 -14.08 14.38
C ARG A 200 0.54 -13.09 13.29
N TYR A 201 1.60 -12.61 12.61
CA TYR A 201 1.48 -11.79 11.41
C TYR A 201 1.92 -12.58 10.18
N PHE A 202 1.00 -12.78 9.25
CA PHE A 202 1.24 -13.52 8.01
C PHE A 202 1.27 -12.56 6.83
N ARG A 203 2.30 -12.57 6.04
CA ARG A 203 2.35 -11.79 4.80
C ARG A 203 1.36 -12.36 3.80
N LEU A 204 0.46 -11.51 3.27
CA LEU A 204 -0.59 -11.94 2.35
C LEU A 204 -0.03 -12.47 1.03
N ASP A 205 1.07 -11.91 0.55
CA ASP A 205 1.73 -12.34 -0.68
C ASP A 205 2.35 -13.75 -0.59
N ARG A 206 2.42 -14.32 0.62
CA ARG A 206 2.89 -15.68 0.89
C ARG A 206 1.75 -16.67 1.18
N ILE A 207 0.52 -16.21 1.17
CA ILE A 207 -0.67 -17.02 1.40
C ILE A 207 -1.16 -17.56 0.06
N THR A 208 -1.42 -18.88 0.01
CA THR A 208 -2.07 -19.56 -1.12
C THR A 208 -3.13 -20.52 -0.61
N ASN A 209 -4.05 -20.93 -1.49
CA ASN A 209 -5.12 -21.89 -1.18
C ASN A 209 -5.89 -21.49 0.09
N ILE A 210 -6.29 -20.22 0.16
CA ILE A 210 -7.08 -19.71 1.28
C ILE A 210 -8.55 -20.10 1.09
N GLU A 211 -9.16 -20.54 2.19
CA GLU A 211 -10.57 -20.96 2.25
C GLU A 211 -11.19 -20.47 3.55
N LEU A 212 -12.48 -20.11 3.50
CA LEU A 212 -13.29 -19.91 4.70
C LEU A 212 -13.51 -21.25 5.40
N SER A 213 -13.46 -21.23 6.73
CA SER A 213 -13.88 -22.36 7.57
C SER A 213 -15.31 -22.14 8.04
N GLU A 214 -16.02 -23.20 8.33
CA GLU A 214 -17.34 -23.13 9.02
C GLU A 214 -17.22 -22.82 10.53
N GLU A 215 -15.99 -22.91 11.07
CA GLU A 215 -15.73 -22.66 12.48
C GLU A 215 -15.61 -21.17 12.76
N THR A 216 -16.23 -20.73 13.86
CA THR A 216 -16.13 -19.35 14.33
C THR A 216 -14.75 -19.03 14.89
N THR A 217 -14.36 -17.76 14.81
CA THR A 217 -13.10 -17.27 15.38
C THR A 217 -13.06 -17.42 16.89
N THR A 218 -11.86 -17.55 17.44
CA THR A 218 -11.62 -17.33 18.88
C THR A 218 -11.88 -15.85 19.17
N PRO A 219 -12.76 -15.47 20.13
CA PRO A 219 -13.01 -14.06 20.42
C PRO A 219 -11.73 -13.31 20.78
N LEU A 220 -11.43 -12.21 20.11
CA LEU A 220 -10.18 -11.45 20.30
C LEU A 220 -9.92 -11.10 21.78
N ARG A 221 -10.98 -10.66 22.49
CA ARG A 221 -10.87 -10.26 23.91
C ARG A 221 -10.62 -11.41 24.88
N SER A 222 -10.74 -12.66 24.43
CA SER A 222 -10.39 -13.84 25.22
C SER A 222 -8.90 -14.19 25.14
N ILE A 223 -8.15 -13.53 24.25
CA ILE A 223 -6.73 -13.76 24.03
C ILE A 223 -5.93 -12.85 24.95
N ASP A 224 -4.93 -13.43 25.64
CA ASP A 224 -4.04 -12.66 26.51
C ASP A 224 -3.30 -11.56 25.71
N GLY A 225 -3.25 -10.36 26.31
CA GLY A 225 -2.71 -9.18 25.65
C GLY A 225 -3.70 -8.41 24.77
N TYR A 226 -4.93 -8.96 24.51
CA TYR A 226 -5.94 -8.33 23.66
C TYR A 226 -7.30 -8.09 24.34
N LYS A 227 -7.36 -8.15 25.67
CA LYS A 227 -8.59 -7.95 26.47
C LYS A 227 -9.29 -6.61 26.19
N ASN A 228 -8.51 -5.57 25.87
CA ASN A 228 -9.00 -4.23 25.54
C ASN A 228 -9.12 -3.98 24.02
N GLY A 229 -8.99 -5.03 23.20
CA GLY A 229 -8.97 -4.92 21.75
C GLY A 229 -7.57 -4.74 21.17
N ILE A 230 -7.50 -4.29 19.91
CA ILE A 230 -6.24 -4.06 19.21
C ILE A 230 -5.70 -2.67 19.57
N ASP A 231 -4.48 -2.60 20.08
CA ASP A 231 -3.77 -1.34 20.26
C ASP A 231 -3.01 -0.98 18.98
N TYR A 232 -3.60 -0.11 18.17
CA TYR A 232 -3.00 0.31 16.90
C TYR A 232 -1.69 1.11 17.07
N LYS A 233 -1.48 1.79 18.20
CA LYS A 233 -0.24 2.50 18.51
C LYS A 233 0.94 1.54 18.62
N ARG A 234 0.68 0.32 19.05
CA ARG A 234 1.66 -0.77 19.11
C ARG A 234 2.26 -1.08 17.74
N PHE A 235 1.51 -0.93 16.63
CA PHE A 235 2.00 -1.22 15.28
C PHE A 235 2.83 -0.09 14.69
N SER A 236 2.56 1.15 15.06
CA SER A 236 3.19 2.32 14.41
C SER A 236 4.61 2.61 14.91
N SER A 237 4.92 2.27 16.16
CA SER A 237 6.21 2.64 16.77
C SER A 237 7.05 1.45 17.24
N ALA A 238 6.44 0.27 17.39
CA ALA A 238 7.07 -0.83 18.12
C ALA A 238 7.69 -1.94 17.25
N LEU A 239 7.37 -2.02 15.95
CA LEU A 239 7.67 -3.21 15.16
C LEU A 239 8.28 -2.90 13.78
N PRO A 240 9.55 -2.47 13.68
CA PRO A 240 10.19 -2.24 12.38
C PRO A 240 10.15 -3.48 11.46
N TYR A 241 10.04 -4.70 12.00
CA TYR A 241 10.07 -5.96 11.24
C TYR A 241 8.84 -6.85 11.43
N MET A 242 7.73 -6.35 12.04
CA MET A 242 6.50 -7.10 12.30
C MET A 242 6.72 -8.41 13.09
N PHE A 243 7.57 -8.37 14.12
CA PHE A 243 7.67 -9.44 15.12
C PHE A 243 6.46 -9.41 16.05
N SER A 244 6.12 -10.56 16.62
CA SER A 244 4.93 -10.74 17.47
C SER A 244 5.20 -10.68 18.96
N ASP A 245 6.44 -10.42 19.38
CA ASP A 245 6.82 -10.25 20.79
C ASP A 245 6.32 -8.91 21.36
N ASP A 246 6.20 -8.85 22.67
CA ASP A 246 5.71 -7.66 23.36
C ASP A 246 6.75 -6.54 23.31
N PRO A 247 6.31 -5.30 22.99
CA PRO A 247 7.19 -4.15 23.03
C PRO A 247 7.60 -3.82 24.47
N GLU A 248 8.86 -3.44 24.63
CA GLU A 248 9.40 -2.92 25.89
C GLU A 248 10.21 -1.66 25.66
N LYS A 249 10.46 -0.92 26.75
CA LYS A 249 11.30 0.27 26.70
C LYS A 249 12.74 -0.13 26.45
N ILE A 250 13.32 0.39 25.35
CA ILE A 250 14.70 0.14 24.97
C ILE A 250 15.43 1.47 24.91
N THR A 251 16.53 1.57 25.65
CA THR A 251 17.38 2.76 25.66
C THR A 251 18.71 2.43 25.02
N PHE A 252 19.14 3.29 24.10
CA PHE A 252 20.44 3.20 23.42
C PHE A 252 21.08 4.58 23.29
N SER A 253 22.40 4.65 23.22
CA SER A 253 23.14 5.86 22.90
C SER A 253 23.37 5.96 21.39
N ILE A 254 23.59 7.18 20.91
CA ILE A 254 23.95 7.49 19.52
C ILE A 254 25.19 8.36 19.48
N ASP A 255 26.00 8.21 18.42
CA ASP A 255 27.25 8.96 18.26
C ASP A 255 27.07 10.43 17.90
N GLY A 256 25.90 10.84 17.44
CA GLY A 256 25.62 12.22 17.09
C GLY A 256 24.20 12.48 16.64
N GLU A 257 23.83 13.76 16.60
CA GLU A 257 22.47 14.22 16.23
C GLU A 257 22.06 13.80 14.81
N TRP A 258 22.97 13.56 13.90
CA TRP A 258 22.69 13.10 12.54
C TRP A 258 21.98 11.74 12.49
N MET A 259 22.10 10.95 13.55
CA MET A 259 21.37 9.68 13.67
C MET A 259 19.86 9.86 13.92
N VAL A 260 19.43 11.05 14.35
CA VAL A 260 18.01 11.31 14.68
C VAL A 260 17.11 11.13 13.46
N ASP A 261 17.56 11.53 12.27
CA ASP A 261 16.78 11.34 11.03
C ASP A 261 16.51 9.85 10.77
N HIS A 262 17.52 8.98 10.95
CA HIS A 262 17.34 7.53 10.82
C HIS A 262 16.39 6.97 11.88
N ILE A 263 16.41 7.54 13.10
CA ILE A 263 15.49 7.12 14.17
C ILE A 263 14.07 7.52 13.83
N VAL A 264 13.86 8.74 13.32
CA VAL A 264 12.54 9.21 12.86
C VAL A 264 12.01 8.34 11.73
N ASP A 265 12.84 7.95 10.75
CA ASP A 265 12.45 7.09 9.65
C ASP A 265 11.95 5.71 10.10
N TRP A 266 12.53 5.16 11.18
CA TRP A 266 12.18 3.82 11.68
C TRP A 266 11.12 3.82 12.77
N PHE A 267 11.14 4.79 13.69
CA PHE A 267 10.30 4.81 14.89
C PHE A 267 9.31 5.97 14.90
N GLY A 268 9.28 6.82 13.86
CA GLY A 268 8.49 8.05 13.87
C GLY A 268 8.94 8.99 14.97
N PHE A 269 8.00 9.76 15.54
CA PHE A 269 8.29 10.72 16.62
C PHE A 269 7.99 10.18 18.02
N GLY A 270 7.77 8.86 18.17
CA GLY A 270 7.35 8.22 19.43
C GLY A 270 8.50 7.88 20.39
N PHE A 271 9.62 8.60 20.34
CA PHE A 271 10.78 8.37 21.21
C PHE A 271 11.09 9.58 22.09
N THR A 272 11.92 9.37 23.12
CA THR A 272 12.46 10.45 23.95
C THR A 272 13.97 10.58 23.76
N ILE A 273 14.46 11.82 23.92
CA ILE A 273 15.89 12.16 23.86
C ILE A 273 16.31 12.69 25.24
N ASP A 274 17.36 12.11 25.80
CA ASP A 274 18.01 12.56 27.03
C ASP A 274 19.50 12.79 26.77
N HIS A 275 20.09 13.76 27.47
CA HIS A 275 21.53 14.04 27.42
C HIS A 275 22.13 13.72 28.79
N LYS A 276 23.02 12.72 28.85
CA LYS A 276 23.72 12.34 30.09
C LYS A 276 25.20 12.15 29.82
N GLU A 277 26.04 12.77 30.64
CA GLU A 277 27.51 12.60 30.64
C GLU A 277 28.15 12.77 29.25
N GLY A 278 27.58 13.69 28.43
CA GLY A 278 28.04 13.93 27.06
C GLY A 278 27.53 12.93 26.02
N GLN A 279 26.69 12.00 26.41
CA GLN A 279 26.02 11.04 25.49
C GLN A 279 24.60 11.48 25.19
N ILE A 280 24.15 11.21 23.96
CA ILE A 280 22.77 11.37 23.54
C ILE A 280 22.10 10.00 23.71
N LEU A 281 21.10 9.94 24.56
CA LEU A 281 20.34 8.74 24.88
C LEU A 281 18.96 8.81 24.23
N ILE A 282 18.61 7.77 23.52
CA ILE A 282 17.30 7.60 22.88
C ILE A 282 16.56 6.47 23.59
N THR A 283 15.29 6.70 23.92
CA THR A 283 14.42 5.66 24.45
C THR A 283 13.21 5.48 23.53
N VAL A 284 13.05 4.27 23.03
CA VAL A 284 11.93 3.82 22.19
C VAL A 284 11.13 2.73 22.91
N ASN A 285 9.88 2.53 22.48
CA ASN A 285 9.10 1.35 22.85
C ASN A 285 9.04 0.44 21.63
N ALA A 286 9.78 -0.68 21.66
CA ALA A 286 9.93 -1.56 20.50
C ALA A 286 10.03 -3.03 20.89
N SER A 287 9.75 -3.92 19.94
CA SER A 287 10.02 -5.35 20.05
C SER A 287 11.53 -5.58 20.25
N PRO A 288 11.97 -6.29 21.30
CA PRO A 288 13.38 -6.61 21.48
C PRO A 288 13.98 -7.40 20.32
N ASN A 289 13.20 -8.30 19.71
CA ASN A 289 13.66 -9.05 18.54
C ASN A 289 13.84 -8.16 17.32
N ALA A 290 12.91 -7.23 17.07
CA ALA A 290 13.03 -6.25 15.99
C ALA A 290 14.22 -5.30 16.23
N MET A 291 14.38 -4.85 17.48
CA MET A 291 15.46 -3.95 17.86
C MET A 291 16.84 -4.59 17.74
N GLU A 292 16.97 -5.88 18.00
CA GLU A 292 18.21 -6.62 17.78
C GLU A 292 18.67 -6.54 16.30
N TYR A 293 17.75 -6.79 15.35
CA TYR A 293 18.08 -6.66 13.91
C TYR A 293 18.39 -5.22 13.51
N TRP A 294 17.62 -4.26 14.01
CA TRP A 294 17.84 -2.85 13.72
C TRP A 294 19.18 -2.36 14.27
N ALA A 295 19.49 -2.68 15.52
CA ALA A 295 20.75 -2.30 16.16
C ALA A 295 21.97 -2.87 15.43
N MET A 296 21.88 -4.08 14.89
CA MET A 296 22.95 -4.68 14.10
C MET A 296 23.24 -3.95 12.79
N GLN A 297 22.26 -3.23 12.21
CA GLN A 297 22.47 -2.40 11.02
C GLN A 297 23.28 -1.13 11.33
N TYR A 298 23.11 -0.58 12.52
CA TYR A 298 23.72 0.68 12.96
C TYR A 298 24.80 0.47 14.03
N LEU A 299 25.37 -0.73 14.12
CA LEU A 299 26.24 -1.18 15.19
C LEU A 299 27.42 -0.24 15.48
N ASN A 300 27.96 0.43 14.44
CA ASN A 300 29.08 1.34 14.59
C ASN A 300 28.67 2.71 15.17
N ASN A 301 27.39 3.00 15.26
CA ASN A 301 26.90 4.34 15.60
C ASN A 301 25.92 4.36 16.76
N ILE A 302 25.55 3.17 17.26
CA ILE A 302 24.64 3.05 18.40
C ILE A 302 25.15 2.01 19.40
N GLU A 303 24.80 2.18 20.66
CA GLU A 303 25.02 1.20 21.69
C GLU A 303 23.74 1.00 22.50
N VAL A 304 23.17 -0.22 22.51
CA VAL A 304 22.03 -0.56 23.36
C VAL A 304 22.47 -0.66 24.80
N ILE A 305 21.85 0.15 25.68
CA ILE A 305 22.16 0.22 27.10
C ILE A 305 21.19 -0.61 27.92
N PHE A 306 19.90 -0.54 27.58
CA PHE A 306 18.82 -1.24 28.30
C PHE A 306 17.77 -1.74 27.30
N PRO A 307 17.17 -2.94 27.52
CA PRO A 307 17.41 -3.88 28.62
C PRO A 307 18.75 -4.66 28.47
N LEU A 308 19.31 -5.09 29.59
CA LEU A 308 20.59 -5.81 29.60
C LEU A 308 20.54 -7.12 28.79
N SER A 309 19.40 -7.81 28.81
CA SER A 309 19.19 -9.04 28.04
C SER A 309 19.35 -8.81 26.52
N LEU A 310 18.85 -7.70 26.00
CA LEU A 310 19.03 -7.33 24.59
C LEU A 310 20.48 -6.92 24.30
N ARG A 311 21.10 -6.14 25.21
CA ARG A 311 22.52 -5.76 25.10
C ARG A 311 23.42 -7.00 25.00
N GLU A 312 23.21 -7.99 25.87
CA GLU A 312 23.99 -9.24 25.90
C GLU A 312 23.78 -10.05 24.61
N ARG A 313 22.56 -10.13 24.08
CA ARG A 313 22.28 -10.79 22.80
C ARG A 313 23.05 -10.14 21.65
N ILE A 314 23.02 -8.82 21.58
CA ILE A 314 23.74 -8.05 20.54
C ILE A 314 25.24 -8.28 20.71
N ALA A 315 25.81 -8.18 21.91
CA ALA A 315 27.22 -8.42 22.17
C ALA A 315 27.65 -9.83 21.74
N ASN A 316 26.82 -10.85 22.00
CA ASN A 316 27.08 -12.20 21.52
C ASN A 316 27.05 -12.31 19.99
N ASN A 317 26.06 -11.67 19.35
CA ASN A 317 25.96 -11.66 17.88
C ASN A 317 27.19 -10.98 17.22
N VAL A 318 27.67 -9.88 17.80
CA VAL A 318 28.89 -9.20 17.37
C VAL A 318 30.10 -10.12 17.48
N LYS A 319 30.24 -10.83 18.61
CA LYS A 319 31.32 -11.80 18.79
C LYS A 319 31.27 -12.91 17.74
N VAL A 320 30.09 -13.50 17.51
CA VAL A 320 29.90 -14.54 16.48
C VAL A 320 30.20 -14.00 15.09
N ALA A 321 29.75 -12.78 14.78
CA ALA A 321 30.06 -12.13 13.52
C ALA A 321 31.58 -11.91 13.34
N HIS A 322 32.24 -11.38 14.38
CA HIS A 322 33.68 -11.16 14.37
C HIS A 322 34.47 -12.44 14.08
N GLU A 323 34.12 -13.56 14.70
CA GLU A 323 34.78 -14.85 14.44
C GLU A 323 34.59 -15.34 12.99
N LYS A 324 33.45 -15.03 12.35
CA LYS A 324 33.26 -15.35 10.91
C LYS A 324 34.18 -14.56 9.97
N TYR A 325 34.54 -13.33 10.35
CA TYR A 325 35.40 -12.45 9.54
C TYR A 325 36.88 -12.50 9.91
N LYS A 326 37.25 -13.24 11.00
CA LYS A 326 38.66 -13.50 11.37
C LYS A 326 39.32 -14.60 10.52
N GLY A 327 38.53 -15.48 9.88
CA GLY A 327 39.04 -16.54 9.02
C GLY A 327 39.74 -15.93 7.80
N GLU A 328 40.87 -16.54 7.39
CA GLU A 328 41.54 -16.19 6.13
C GLU A 328 40.53 -16.23 4.98
N THR A 329 40.50 -15.14 4.19
CA THR A 329 39.72 -15.06 2.94
C THR A 329 40.20 -16.18 2.00
N VAL A 330 39.34 -17.17 1.71
CA VAL A 330 39.58 -18.19 0.69
C VAL A 330 39.56 -17.58 -0.70
#